data_aa9871b43a01894f780c8f68d8450a99
#
_entry.id   aa9871b43a01894f780c8f68d8450a99
#
_cell.length_a   1.000
_cell.length_b   1.000
_cell.length_c   1.000
_cell.angle_alpha   90.00
_cell.angle_beta   90.00
_cell.angle_gamma   90.00
#
_symmetry.space_group_name_H-M   'P 1'
#
loop_
_entity.id
_entity.type
_entity.pdbx_description
1 polymer ?
#
loop_
_entity_poly.entity_id
_entity_poly.type
_entity_poly.pdbx_seq_one_letter_code
_entity_poly.pdbx_strand_id
1 'polypeptide(L)'
;MPNTTMANREVCDLIFVDYATKKPFLNLDFANVSTTELTGESVFAYGGKGHPKRVAFMGERSGTLTVETQIQTVKLWQMITGGEVSRSAKFVTRIEAATDEAGTAISLSDTPVADSVVVYKADDDCGKELAHTVSGQTVTLADALSDGDKVIVYYMKEISSGVERINIKSTSFPKTFTVYGDTVMKTDDGDVLPYKLTAYKAAPQSNLSLSFSNSGDPGTVTITCDLLADSDDNILDLVLIEE
;
A
#
# COMPACT_ATOMS: atom_id res chain seq x y z
N MET A 1 -40.81 9.87 7.47
CA MET A 1 -39.50 10.45 7.81
C MET A 1 -39.61 11.95 7.67
N PRO A 2 -39.24 12.73 8.66
CA PRO A 2 -39.16 14.17 8.50
C PRO A 2 -38.08 14.47 7.44
N ASN A 3 -38.29 15.49 6.67
CA ASN A 3 -37.36 15.96 5.64
C ASN A 3 -36.23 16.75 6.33
N THR A 4 -35.43 16.06 7.14
CA THR A 4 -34.41 16.69 7.99
C THR A 4 -33.22 17.09 7.15
N THR A 5 -32.83 18.34 7.21
CA THR A 5 -31.63 18.86 6.54
C THR A 5 -30.38 18.37 7.31
N MET A 6 -29.44 17.77 6.60
CA MET A 6 -28.25 17.16 7.21
C MET A 6 -26.99 17.58 6.48
N ALA A 7 -25.89 17.63 7.20
CA ALA A 7 -24.55 17.86 6.65
C ALA A 7 -23.52 16.96 7.33
N ASN A 8 -22.49 16.57 6.58
CA ASN A 8 -21.34 15.82 7.09
C ASN A 8 -20.08 16.69 7.07
N ARG A 9 -19.25 16.55 8.09
CA ARG A 9 -17.91 17.15 8.19
C ARG A 9 -16.88 16.16 8.74
N GLU A 10 -17.27 14.91 8.94
CA GLU A 10 -16.41 13.85 9.45
C GLU A 10 -16.02 12.88 8.33
N VAL A 11 -14.83 12.32 8.44
CA VAL A 11 -14.38 11.22 7.58
C VAL A 11 -15.11 9.93 7.97
N CYS A 12 -15.18 8.99 7.05
CA CYS A 12 -15.78 7.69 7.30
C CYS A 12 -14.71 6.69 7.73
N ASP A 13 -14.84 6.10 8.92
CA ASP A 13 -14.04 4.96 9.35
C ASP A 13 -14.47 3.71 8.59
N LEU A 14 -13.51 2.95 8.06
CA LEU A 14 -13.79 1.87 7.14
C LEU A 14 -13.28 0.52 7.66
N ILE A 15 -14.13 -0.49 7.59
CA ILE A 15 -13.77 -1.88 7.88
C ILE A 15 -13.84 -2.68 6.58
N PHE A 16 -12.70 -3.19 6.14
CA PHE A 16 -12.58 -4.08 4.99
C PHE A 16 -12.71 -5.54 5.45
N VAL A 17 -13.69 -6.23 4.90
CA VAL A 17 -13.98 -7.64 5.17
C VAL A 17 -13.74 -8.43 3.89
N ASP A 18 -12.89 -9.45 3.93
CA ASP A 18 -12.60 -10.32 2.76
C ASP A 18 -13.91 -10.92 2.24
N TYR A 19 -14.23 -10.65 0.97
CA TYR A 19 -15.53 -11.00 0.37
C TYR A 19 -15.77 -12.51 0.34
N ALA A 20 -14.72 -13.31 0.13
CA ALA A 20 -14.85 -14.76 0.02
C ALA A 20 -14.96 -15.45 1.40
N THR A 21 -14.14 -15.01 2.36
CA THR A 21 -14.05 -15.66 3.68
C THR A 21 -14.96 -15.03 4.72
N LYS A 22 -15.51 -13.84 4.45
CA LYS A 22 -16.32 -13.03 5.37
C LYS A 22 -15.61 -12.70 6.69
N LYS A 23 -14.27 -12.67 6.67
CA LYS A 23 -13.46 -12.32 7.84
C LYS A 23 -12.94 -10.89 7.72
N PRO A 24 -12.94 -10.12 8.84
CA PRO A 24 -12.31 -8.80 8.86
C PRO A 24 -10.84 -8.90 8.44
N PHE A 25 -10.44 -8.01 7.53
CA PHE A 25 -9.08 -7.94 7.03
C PHE A 25 -8.34 -6.70 7.56
N LEU A 26 -8.94 -5.53 7.42
CA LEU A 26 -8.35 -4.26 7.82
C LEU A 26 -9.42 -3.35 8.43
N ASN A 27 -9.12 -2.77 9.58
CA ASN A 27 -9.80 -1.60 10.12
C ASN A 27 -8.98 -0.36 9.75
N LEU A 28 -9.60 0.60 9.10
CA LEU A 28 -8.98 1.83 8.64
C LEU A 28 -9.71 3.00 9.29
N ASP A 29 -9.25 3.34 10.49
CA ASP A 29 -9.74 4.42 11.36
C ASP A 29 -8.84 5.67 11.32
N PHE A 30 -7.94 5.73 10.34
CA PHE A 30 -6.95 6.79 10.16
C PHE A 30 -7.00 7.40 8.75
N ALA A 31 -8.13 7.34 8.08
CA ALA A 31 -8.34 8.00 6.80
C ALA A 31 -8.39 9.53 6.99
N ASN A 32 -7.81 10.26 6.05
CA ASN A 32 -7.91 11.72 5.98
C ASN A 32 -9.11 12.16 5.15
N VAL A 33 -9.40 11.40 4.09
CA VAL A 33 -10.52 11.64 3.19
C VAL A 33 -11.11 10.29 2.78
N SER A 34 -12.44 10.22 2.71
CA SER A 34 -13.17 9.11 2.11
C SER A 34 -14.25 9.66 1.17
N THR A 35 -14.24 9.21 -0.07
CA THR A 35 -15.17 9.67 -1.11
C THR A 35 -15.81 8.46 -1.78
N THR A 36 -17.13 8.45 -1.84
CA THR A 36 -17.90 7.45 -2.57
C THR A 36 -18.64 8.13 -3.71
N GLU A 37 -18.43 7.66 -4.92
CA GLU A 37 -19.08 8.19 -6.12
C GLU A 37 -19.88 7.07 -6.78
N LEU A 38 -21.09 7.42 -7.23
CA LEU A 38 -21.95 6.60 -8.09
C LEU A 38 -22.26 7.35 -9.37
N THR A 39 -21.97 6.71 -10.51
CA THR A 39 -22.24 7.27 -11.82
C THR A 39 -23.20 6.35 -12.58
N GLY A 40 -24.03 6.96 -13.42
CA GLY A 40 -24.96 6.23 -14.29
C GLY A 40 -24.89 6.76 -15.72
N GLU A 41 -24.80 5.87 -16.67
CA GLU A 41 -24.88 6.23 -18.08
C GLU A 41 -26.33 6.30 -18.57
N SER A 42 -26.59 7.14 -19.54
CA SER A 42 -27.90 7.26 -20.18
C SER A 42 -27.74 7.36 -21.69
N VAL A 43 -28.48 6.54 -22.42
CA VAL A 43 -28.59 6.61 -23.88
C VAL A 43 -29.92 7.29 -24.23
N PHE A 44 -29.88 8.19 -25.20
CA PHE A 44 -31.05 8.97 -25.58
C PHE A 44 -31.51 8.63 -27.00
N ALA A 45 -32.81 8.48 -27.17
CA ALA A 45 -33.44 8.52 -28.48
C ALA A 45 -33.78 9.96 -28.87
N TYR A 46 -33.46 10.33 -30.10
CA TYR A 46 -33.68 11.65 -30.66
C TYR A 46 -34.75 11.60 -31.72
N GLY A 47 -35.56 12.64 -31.87
CA GLY A 47 -36.60 12.66 -32.91
C GLY A 47 -37.20 14.05 -33.18
N GLY A 48 -37.60 14.32 -34.43
CA GLY A 48 -38.21 15.55 -34.89
C GLY A 48 -37.21 16.61 -35.37
N LYS A 49 -37.72 17.75 -35.85
CA LYS A 49 -36.90 18.89 -36.30
C LYS A 49 -36.11 19.47 -35.12
N GLY A 50 -34.78 19.67 -35.28
CA GLY A 50 -33.88 20.12 -34.27
C GLY A 50 -33.30 19.01 -33.35
N HIS A 51 -33.59 17.75 -33.64
CA HIS A 51 -33.05 16.57 -32.90
C HIS A 51 -33.11 16.65 -31.36
N PRO A 52 -34.26 17.01 -30.75
CA PRO A 52 -34.38 17.05 -29.31
C PRO A 52 -34.30 15.63 -28.73
N LYS A 53 -33.71 15.48 -27.53
CA LYS A 53 -33.76 14.23 -26.74
C LYS A 53 -35.23 13.94 -26.40
N ARG A 54 -35.73 12.75 -26.77
CA ARG A 54 -37.14 12.35 -26.57
C ARG A 54 -37.32 11.29 -25.50
N VAL A 55 -36.46 10.31 -25.48
CA VAL A 55 -36.51 9.18 -24.55
C VAL A 55 -35.12 8.94 -23.97
N ALA A 56 -35.05 8.77 -22.66
CA ALA A 56 -33.82 8.36 -21.96
C ALA A 56 -33.91 6.89 -21.62
N PHE A 57 -32.88 6.13 -21.98
CA PHE A 57 -32.65 4.77 -21.51
C PHE A 57 -31.54 4.81 -20.47
N MET A 58 -31.83 4.32 -19.27
CA MET A 58 -30.82 4.19 -18.21
C MET A 58 -29.90 3.01 -18.57
N GLY A 59 -28.60 3.27 -18.54
CA GLY A 59 -27.57 2.28 -18.80
C GLY A 59 -26.92 1.76 -17.54
N GLU A 60 -25.65 1.44 -17.65
CA GLU A 60 -24.83 0.90 -16.56
C GLU A 60 -24.68 1.89 -15.41
N ARG A 61 -24.67 1.35 -14.19
CA ARG A 61 -24.26 2.08 -12.98
C ARG A 61 -22.89 1.57 -12.57
N SER A 62 -21.98 2.48 -12.34
CA SER A 62 -20.66 2.21 -11.78
C SER A 62 -20.43 3.04 -10.52
N GLY A 63 -19.58 2.59 -9.65
CA GLY A 63 -19.22 3.31 -8.44
C GLY A 63 -17.76 3.14 -8.09
N THR A 64 -17.22 4.11 -7.38
CA THR A 64 -15.89 4.06 -6.82
C THR A 64 -15.91 4.51 -5.37
N LEU A 65 -15.05 3.88 -4.56
CA LEU A 65 -14.74 4.30 -3.20
C LEU A 65 -13.26 4.69 -3.19
N THR A 66 -12.97 5.95 -2.92
CA THR A 66 -11.61 6.49 -2.82
C THR A 66 -11.32 6.90 -1.39
N VAL A 67 -10.19 6.46 -0.87
CA VAL A 67 -9.72 6.75 0.49
C VAL A 67 -8.30 7.27 0.44
N GLU A 68 -8.04 8.35 1.15
CA GLU A 68 -6.70 8.93 1.30
C GLU A 68 -6.23 8.81 2.74
N THR A 69 -4.99 8.38 2.94
CA THR A 69 -4.36 8.28 4.25
C THR A 69 -2.87 8.63 4.20
N GLN A 70 -2.38 9.24 5.27
CA GLN A 70 -0.95 9.48 5.49
C GLN A 70 -0.31 8.38 6.36
N ILE A 71 -1.12 7.54 6.98
CA ILE A 71 -0.66 6.41 7.78
C ILE A 71 -0.62 5.16 6.91
N GLN A 72 0.52 4.49 6.92
CA GLN A 72 0.79 3.34 6.06
C GLN A 72 1.07 2.10 6.91
N THR A 73 0.50 0.98 6.50
CA THR A 73 0.73 -0.34 7.12
C THR A 73 1.01 -1.38 6.05
N VAL A 74 1.75 -2.43 6.41
CA VAL A 74 2.01 -3.56 5.48
C VAL A 74 0.71 -4.24 5.04
N LYS A 75 -0.30 -4.29 5.90
CA LYS A 75 -1.64 -4.78 5.56
C LYS A 75 -2.35 -3.92 4.52
N LEU A 76 -2.19 -2.59 4.61
CA LEU A 76 -2.72 -1.66 3.61
C LEU A 76 -2.10 -1.93 2.23
N TRP A 77 -0.77 -2.05 2.18
CA TRP A 77 -0.07 -2.39 0.94
C TRP A 77 -0.48 -3.76 0.40
N GLN A 78 -0.66 -4.76 1.29
CA GLN A 78 -1.16 -6.07 0.90
C GLN A 78 -2.54 -6.00 0.27
N MET A 79 -3.44 -5.18 0.82
CA MET A 79 -4.78 -4.97 0.31
C MET A 79 -4.75 -4.39 -1.11
N ILE A 80 -3.93 -3.36 -1.35
CA ILE A 80 -3.84 -2.66 -2.64
C ILE A 80 -3.15 -3.54 -3.71
N THR A 81 -2.10 -4.28 -3.32
CA THR A 81 -1.23 -4.96 -4.30
C THR A 81 -1.53 -6.46 -4.45
N GLY A 82 -2.23 -7.06 -3.49
CA GLY A 82 -2.38 -8.51 -3.40
C GLY A 82 -1.08 -9.24 -3.07
N GLY A 83 -0.05 -8.52 -2.59
CA GLY A 83 1.27 -9.06 -2.30
C GLY A 83 1.28 -10.05 -1.14
N GLU A 84 2.27 -10.95 -1.16
CA GLU A 84 2.49 -11.92 -0.09
C GLU A 84 3.36 -11.30 1.02
N VAL A 85 2.89 -11.38 2.26
CA VAL A 85 3.65 -10.91 3.43
C VAL A 85 4.48 -12.05 4.00
N SER A 86 5.77 -11.80 4.21
CA SER A 86 6.70 -12.74 4.86
C SER A 86 7.47 -12.05 5.98
N ARG A 87 7.96 -12.86 6.93
CA ARG A 87 8.77 -12.40 8.07
C ARG A 87 10.27 -12.66 7.87
N SER A 88 10.68 -12.92 6.63
CA SER A 88 12.08 -13.05 6.25
C SER A 88 12.38 -12.18 5.03
N ALA A 89 13.55 -11.57 5.02
CA ALA A 89 14.00 -10.75 3.91
C ALA A 89 15.49 -10.88 3.66
N LYS A 90 15.88 -10.74 2.39
CA LYS A 90 17.27 -10.56 1.98
C LYS A 90 17.41 -9.19 1.37
N PHE A 91 18.44 -8.45 1.76
CA PHE A 91 18.73 -7.12 1.21
C PHE A 91 20.24 -6.87 1.22
N VAL A 92 20.63 -5.95 0.35
CA VAL A 92 22.03 -5.53 0.25
C VAL A 92 22.38 -4.61 1.42
N THR A 93 23.49 -4.91 2.07
CA THR A 93 24.09 -4.08 3.10
C THR A 93 25.41 -3.52 2.55
N ARG A 94 25.65 -2.23 2.75
CA ARG A 94 26.92 -1.54 2.45
C ARG A 94 27.54 -1.10 3.76
N ILE A 95 28.78 -1.49 3.98
CA ILE A 95 29.57 -1.06 5.15
C ILE A 95 30.90 -0.50 4.70
N GLU A 96 31.41 0.45 5.45
CA GLU A 96 32.81 0.90 5.40
C GLU A 96 33.50 0.23 6.59
N ALA A 97 34.56 -0.49 6.33
CA ALA A 97 35.33 -1.23 7.32
C ALA A 97 36.84 -0.96 7.13
N ALA A 98 37.58 -0.97 8.23
CA ALA A 98 39.01 -1.01 8.18
C ALA A 98 39.49 -2.47 8.06
N THR A 99 40.63 -2.67 7.42
CA THR A 99 41.34 -3.96 7.49
C THR A 99 42.00 -4.16 8.86
N ASP A 100 42.37 -5.39 9.16
CA ASP A 100 43.19 -5.72 10.31
C ASP A 100 44.64 -5.14 10.18
N GLU A 101 45.46 -5.28 11.20
CA GLU A 101 46.87 -4.83 11.21
C GLU A 101 47.68 -5.46 10.09
N ALA A 102 47.31 -6.67 9.60
CA ALA A 102 47.95 -7.30 8.47
C ALA A 102 47.43 -6.80 7.11
N GLY A 103 46.42 -5.96 7.08
CA GLY A 103 45.84 -5.39 5.86
C GLY A 103 45.04 -6.40 5.03
N THR A 104 44.68 -7.54 5.60
CA THR A 104 44.07 -8.66 4.84
C THR A 104 42.69 -9.06 5.29
N ALA A 105 42.33 -8.91 6.57
CA ALA A 105 41.07 -9.41 7.08
C ALA A 105 40.09 -8.29 7.42
N ILE A 106 38.82 -8.55 7.12
CA ILE A 106 37.68 -7.68 7.42
C ILE A 106 36.64 -8.51 8.16
N SER A 107 36.20 -8.03 9.31
CA SER A 107 35.13 -8.68 10.08
C SER A 107 33.78 -8.03 9.78
N LEU A 108 32.83 -8.83 9.33
CA LEU A 108 31.44 -8.41 9.12
C LEU A 108 30.64 -8.59 10.39
N SER A 109 29.64 -7.71 10.60
CA SER A 109 28.69 -7.84 11.74
C SER A 109 27.74 -9.01 11.58
N ASP A 110 27.48 -9.44 10.34
CA ASP A 110 26.50 -10.46 10.00
C ASP A 110 27.13 -11.49 9.05
N THR A 111 26.61 -12.71 9.06
CA THR A 111 27.01 -13.73 8.09
C THR A 111 26.39 -13.40 6.73
N PRO A 112 27.21 -13.17 5.70
CA PRO A 112 26.69 -12.88 4.37
C PRO A 112 26.02 -14.10 3.73
N VAL A 113 25.10 -13.87 2.82
CA VAL A 113 24.60 -14.91 1.93
C VAL A 113 25.76 -15.38 1.04
N ALA A 114 25.85 -16.69 0.79
CA ALA A 114 26.92 -17.23 -0.06
C ALA A 114 27.02 -16.50 -1.41
N ASP A 115 28.25 -16.28 -1.85
CA ASP A 115 28.61 -15.64 -3.13
C ASP A 115 28.02 -14.23 -3.34
N SER A 116 27.70 -13.50 -2.25
CA SER A 116 27.11 -12.18 -2.33
C SER A 116 28.03 -11.04 -1.91
N VAL A 117 29.25 -11.35 -1.48
CA VAL A 117 30.20 -10.32 -1.00
C VAL A 117 30.95 -9.73 -2.18
N VAL A 118 31.07 -8.42 -2.18
CA VAL A 118 31.89 -7.66 -3.13
C VAL A 118 32.64 -6.60 -2.35
N VAL A 119 33.94 -6.44 -2.61
CA VAL A 119 34.82 -5.53 -1.86
C VAL A 119 35.49 -4.54 -2.79
N TYR A 120 35.47 -3.27 -2.44
CA TYR A 120 36.14 -2.17 -3.13
C TYR A 120 37.05 -1.40 -2.18
N LYS A 121 38.01 -0.67 -2.70
CA LYS A 121 38.69 0.37 -1.92
C LYS A 121 37.74 1.51 -1.59
N ALA A 122 37.93 2.14 -0.45
CA ALA A 122 37.04 3.25 -0.03
C ALA A 122 37.13 4.49 -0.94
N ASP A 123 38.26 4.70 -1.58
CA ASP A 123 38.51 5.77 -2.56
C ASP A 123 38.07 5.42 -3.98
N ASP A 124 37.70 4.16 -4.24
CA ASP A 124 37.28 3.65 -5.56
C ASP A 124 36.00 2.78 -5.40
N ASP A 125 34.97 3.32 -4.73
CA ASP A 125 33.69 2.62 -4.50
C ASP A 125 32.98 2.30 -5.83
N CYS A 126 32.61 1.06 -6.02
CA CYS A 126 32.07 0.49 -7.26
C CYS A 126 33.06 0.50 -8.45
N GLY A 127 34.35 0.68 -8.19
CA GLY A 127 35.42 0.64 -9.20
C GLY A 127 35.98 -0.78 -9.36
N LYS A 128 37.32 -0.94 -9.16
CA LYS A 128 37.95 -2.25 -9.28
C LYS A 128 37.68 -3.11 -8.05
N GLU A 129 37.01 -4.25 -8.25
CA GLU A 129 36.79 -5.23 -7.21
C GLU A 129 38.11 -5.83 -6.70
N LEU A 130 38.24 -5.94 -5.38
CA LEU A 130 39.36 -6.60 -4.72
C LEU A 130 39.09 -8.11 -4.65
N ALA A 131 40.05 -8.91 -5.10
CA ALA A 131 39.98 -10.35 -5.00
C ALA A 131 39.96 -10.78 -3.52
N HIS A 132 39.03 -11.62 -3.14
CA HIS A 132 38.81 -12.00 -1.76
C HIS A 132 38.23 -13.41 -1.63
N THR A 133 38.26 -13.93 -0.40
CA THR A 133 37.55 -15.16 0.02
C THR A 133 36.72 -14.87 1.25
N VAL A 134 35.64 -15.63 1.44
CA VAL A 134 34.72 -15.45 2.57
C VAL A 134 34.62 -16.72 3.39
N SER A 135 34.79 -16.59 4.70
CA SER A 135 34.59 -17.67 5.66
C SER A 135 33.80 -17.20 6.87
N GLY A 136 32.54 -17.61 6.96
CA GLY A 136 31.63 -17.13 8.00
C GLY A 136 31.42 -15.59 7.89
N GLN A 137 31.84 -14.86 8.90
CA GLN A 137 31.79 -13.40 8.95
C GLN A 137 33.12 -12.72 8.58
N THR A 138 34.13 -13.50 8.20
CA THR A 138 35.45 -12.98 7.84
C THR A 138 35.62 -12.95 6.34
N VAL A 139 35.96 -11.80 5.81
CA VAL A 139 36.36 -11.58 4.42
C VAL A 139 37.88 -11.43 4.40
N THR A 140 38.58 -12.25 3.62
CA THR A 140 40.05 -12.21 3.49
C THR A 140 40.41 -11.74 2.09
N LEU A 141 41.15 -10.64 1.98
CA LEU A 141 41.65 -10.12 0.74
C LEU A 141 42.82 -10.98 0.21
N ALA A 142 42.93 -11.11 -1.09
CA ALA A 142 44.01 -11.81 -1.73
C ALA A 142 45.35 -11.02 -1.65
N ASP A 143 45.28 -9.71 -1.75
CA ASP A 143 46.41 -8.79 -1.64
C ASP A 143 46.24 -7.92 -0.39
N ALA A 144 47.28 -7.79 0.42
CA ALA A 144 47.27 -6.95 1.60
C ALA A 144 47.20 -5.47 1.21
N LEU A 145 46.38 -4.74 1.92
CA LEU A 145 46.33 -3.26 1.88
C LEU A 145 47.22 -2.69 2.99
N SER A 146 47.46 -1.38 2.98
CA SER A 146 48.17 -0.73 4.10
C SER A 146 47.34 -0.81 5.39
N ASP A 147 48.03 -0.86 6.53
CA ASP A 147 47.37 -0.88 7.84
C ASP A 147 46.42 0.30 7.98
N GLY A 148 45.16 -0.01 8.38
CA GLY A 148 44.12 0.97 8.55
C GLY A 148 43.49 1.49 7.27
N ASP A 149 43.84 0.98 6.09
CA ASP A 149 43.13 1.30 4.85
C ASP A 149 41.67 0.86 4.97
N LYS A 150 40.79 1.72 4.48
CA LYS A 150 39.35 1.45 4.50
C LYS A 150 38.87 0.83 3.20
N VAL A 151 37.94 -0.06 3.34
CA VAL A 151 37.27 -0.74 2.23
C VAL A 151 35.76 -0.58 2.34
N ILE A 152 35.10 -0.63 1.21
CA ILE A 152 33.66 -0.72 1.11
C ILE A 152 33.31 -2.16 0.81
N VAL A 153 32.45 -2.74 1.65
CA VAL A 153 31.97 -4.10 1.46
C VAL A 153 30.46 -4.07 1.23
N TYR A 154 30.05 -4.62 0.10
CA TYR A 154 28.63 -4.91 -0.19
C TYR A 154 28.40 -6.40 0.01
N TYR A 155 27.35 -6.75 0.70
CA TYR A 155 26.93 -8.14 0.83
C TYR A 155 25.43 -8.24 1.05
N MET A 156 24.87 -9.39 0.70
CA MET A 156 23.47 -9.69 1.02
C MET A 156 23.38 -10.24 2.44
N LYS A 157 22.51 -9.60 3.23
CA LYS A 157 22.15 -10.03 4.57
C LYS A 157 20.75 -10.67 4.55
N GLU A 158 20.60 -11.80 5.26
CA GLU A 158 19.31 -12.43 5.49
C GLU A 158 18.85 -12.19 6.92
N ILE A 159 17.61 -11.69 7.08
CA ILE A 159 16.96 -11.57 8.38
C ILE A 159 15.72 -12.46 8.37
N SER A 160 15.61 -13.33 9.40
CA SER A 160 14.51 -14.29 9.56
C SER A 160 13.52 -13.93 10.68
N SER A 161 13.74 -12.82 11.40
CA SER A 161 12.88 -12.36 12.48
C SER A 161 12.88 -10.83 12.57
N GLY A 162 11.78 -10.25 13.08
CA GLY A 162 11.69 -8.81 13.28
C GLY A 162 11.59 -7.99 11.98
N VAL A 163 11.23 -8.63 10.86
CA VAL A 163 11.06 -7.99 9.56
C VAL A 163 9.70 -8.34 8.97
N GLU A 164 9.07 -7.37 8.34
CA GLU A 164 7.89 -7.58 7.50
C GLU A 164 8.25 -7.20 6.07
N ARG A 165 8.16 -8.16 5.18
CA ARG A 165 8.41 -8.00 3.74
C ARG A 165 7.13 -8.26 2.99
N ILE A 166 6.78 -7.36 2.08
CA ILE A 166 5.75 -7.61 1.08
C ILE A 166 6.41 -7.88 -0.28
N ASN A 167 6.03 -8.98 -0.91
CA ASN A 167 6.48 -9.33 -2.25
C ASN A 167 5.33 -9.16 -3.23
N ILE A 168 5.47 -8.23 -4.16
CA ILE A 168 4.47 -7.94 -5.19
C ILE A 168 4.92 -8.62 -6.47
N LYS A 169 4.13 -9.59 -6.93
CA LYS A 169 4.39 -10.32 -8.18
C LYS A 169 3.48 -9.77 -9.29
N SER A 170 3.93 -9.80 -10.52
CA SER A 170 3.12 -9.42 -11.70
C SER A 170 1.84 -10.24 -11.88
N THR A 171 1.75 -11.38 -11.20
CA THR A 171 0.61 -12.31 -11.24
C THR A 171 -0.27 -12.24 -9.99
N SER A 172 0.07 -11.37 -9.02
CA SER A 172 -0.72 -11.20 -7.80
C SER A 172 -1.66 -10.02 -7.95
N PHE A 173 -2.93 -10.23 -7.64
CA PHE A 173 -3.97 -9.20 -7.71
C PHE A 173 -4.64 -9.04 -6.35
N PRO A 174 -5.17 -7.84 -6.04
CA PRO A 174 -5.95 -7.59 -4.85
C PRO A 174 -7.14 -8.54 -4.76
N LYS A 175 -7.50 -8.85 -3.52
CA LYS A 175 -8.77 -9.52 -3.24
C LYS A 175 -9.92 -8.52 -3.30
N THR A 176 -11.13 -9.05 -3.43
CA THR A 176 -12.37 -8.30 -3.31
C THR A 176 -12.80 -8.24 -1.85
N PHE A 177 -13.39 -7.12 -1.44
CA PHE A 177 -13.83 -6.87 -0.07
C PHE A 177 -15.30 -6.44 -0.02
N THR A 178 -15.97 -6.70 1.11
CA THR A 178 -17.13 -5.93 1.55
C THR A 178 -16.60 -4.81 2.45
N VAL A 179 -17.03 -3.58 2.23
CA VAL A 179 -16.56 -2.43 3.01
C VAL A 179 -17.71 -1.85 3.82
N TYR A 180 -17.52 -1.78 5.12
CA TYR A 180 -18.44 -1.15 6.04
C TYR A 180 -17.86 0.19 6.48
N GLY A 181 -18.64 1.24 6.33
CA GLY A 181 -18.28 2.60 6.72
C GLY A 181 -19.11 3.08 7.90
N ASP A 182 -18.47 3.82 8.79
CA ASP A 182 -19.08 4.46 9.96
C ASP A 182 -18.72 5.93 9.99
N THR A 183 -19.73 6.80 9.99
CA THR A 183 -19.56 8.24 10.12
C THR A 183 -20.80 8.84 10.78
N VAL A 184 -20.87 10.14 10.87
CA VAL A 184 -22.02 10.85 11.46
C VAL A 184 -22.54 11.93 10.53
N MET A 185 -23.85 12.18 10.60
CA MET A 185 -24.53 13.32 10.00
C MET A 185 -25.02 14.24 11.10
N LYS A 186 -24.89 15.54 10.89
CA LYS A 186 -25.44 16.54 11.82
C LYS A 186 -26.65 17.22 11.18
N THR A 187 -27.74 17.29 11.95
CA THR A 187 -28.98 17.96 11.52
C THR A 187 -28.89 19.48 11.74
N ASP A 188 -29.78 20.23 11.11
CA ASP A 188 -29.94 21.69 11.34
C ASP A 188 -30.40 22.01 12.77
N ASP A 189 -31.12 21.10 13.43
CA ASP A 189 -31.51 21.19 14.85
C ASP A 189 -30.35 20.92 15.81
N GLY A 190 -29.22 20.41 15.31
CA GLY A 190 -28.01 20.16 16.06
C GLY A 190 -27.78 18.71 16.50
N ASP A 191 -28.71 17.81 16.21
CA ASP A 191 -28.56 16.38 16.54
C ASP A 191 -27.48 15.73 15.68
N VAL A 192 -26.76 14.76 16.28
CA VAL A 192 -25.72 13.97 15.59
C VAL A 192 -26.26 12.55 15.41
N LEU A 193 -26.47 12.16 14.18
CA LEU A 193 -27.06 10.88 13.81
C LEU A 193 -25.97 9.95 13.24
N PRO A 194 -25.85 8.70 13.74
CA PRO A 194 -24.97 7.71 13.14
C PRO A 194 -25.36 7.42 11.69
N TYR A 195 -24.38 7.40 10.81
CA TYR A 195 -24.55 7.12 9.40
C TYR A 195 -23.65 5.98 8.96
N LYS A 196 -24.25 4.94 8.42
CA LYS A 196 -23.56 3.73 8.00
C LYS A 196 -23.58 3.59 6.48
N LEU A 197 -22.45 3.14 5.95
CA LEU A 197 -22.27 2.84 4.54
C LEU A 197 -21.90 1.36 4.40
N THR A 198 -22.47 0.67 3.43
CA THR A 198 -22.04 -0.69 3.08
C THR A 198 -21.80 -0.76 1.57
N ALA A 199 -20.55 -0.95 1.16
CA ALA A 199 -20.20 -1.33 -0.19
C ALA A 199 -20.09 -2.85 -0.26
N TYR A 200 -21.03 -3.50 -0.94
CA TYR A 200 -21.20 -4.95 -0.91
C TYR A 200 -20.03 -5.70 -1.51
N LYS A 201 -19.46 -5.16 -2.59
CA LYS A 201 -18.35 -5.80 -3.29
C LYS A 201 -17.43 -4.74 -3.88
N ALA A 202 -16.33 -4.48 -3.19
CA ALA A 202 -15.32 -3.51 -3.58
C ALA A 202 -14.05 -4.22 -4.05
N ALA A 203 -13.57 -3.87 -5.23
CA ALA A 203 -12.34 -4.40 -5.81
C ALA A 203 -11.27 -3.30 -5.83
N PRO A 204 -10.23 -3.37 -4.97
CA PRO A 204 -9.15 -2.39 -5.00
C PRO A 204 -8.44 -2.37 -6.35
N GLN A 205 -8.22 -1.19 -6.89
CA GLN A 205 -7.34 -0.99 -8.03
C GLN A 205 -5.89 -1.18 -7.59
N SER A 206 -5.10 -1.92 -8.38
CA SER A 206 -3.70 -2.24 -8.04
C SER A 206 -2.74 -1.06 -8.22
N ASN A 207 -3.17 0.15 -7.87
CA ASN A 207 -2.39 1.36 -8.03
C ASN A 207 -1.73 1.71 -6.69
N LEU A 208 -0.42 1.49 -6.57
CA LEU A 208 0.35 1.91 -5.40
C LEU A 208 1.37 2.96 -5.82
N SER A 209 1.27 4.14 -5.25
CA SER A 209 2.27 5.21 -5.38
C SER A 209 2.93 5.43 -4.02
N LEU A 210 4.25 5.27 -3.97
CA LEU A 210 5.05 5.55 -2.78
C LEU A 210 5.94 6.72 -3.06
N SER A 211 5.83 7.77 -2.25
CA SER A 211 6.66 8.97 -2.33
C SER A 211 7.46 9.13 -1.05
N PHE A 212 8.75 9.40 -1.19
CA PHE A 212 9.65 9.65 -0.08
C PHE A 212 10.26 11.05 -0.25
N SER A 213 10.04 11.91 0.74
CA SER A 213 10.57 13.27 0.75
C SER A 213 11.08 13.59 2.14
N ASN A 214 12.11 14.41 2.24
CA ASN A 214 12.66 14.92 3.51
C ASN A 214 12.04 16.26 3.91
N SER A 215 11.09 16.78 3.15
CA SER A 215 10.43 18.07 3.40
C SER A 215 8.97 18.03 2.95
N GLY A 216 8.14 18.88 3.55
CA GLY A 216 6.70 18.96 3.28
C GLY A 216 5.87 18.05 4.18
N ASP A 217 4.61 17.85 3.80
CA ASP A 217 3.68 16.97 4.51
C ASP A 217 4.03 15.49 4.30
N PRO A 218 3.63 14.59 5.23
CA PRO A 218 3.79 13.16 5.05
C PRO A 218 3.17 12.68 3.74
N GLY A 219 3.82 11.72 3.07
CA GLY A 219 3.32 11.16 1.82
C GLY A 219 1.95 10.51 1.99
N THR A 220 1.02 10.87 1.12
CA THR A 220 -0.35 10.32 1.09
C THR A 220 -0.42 9.08 0.20
N VAL A 221 -1.09 8.04 0.69
CA VAL A 221 -1.48 6.86 -0.10
C VAL A 221 -2.95 6.97 -0.41
N THR A 222 -3.28 6.85 -1.69
CA THR A 222 -4.66 6.81 -2.17
C THR A 222 -5.04 5.38 -2.51
N ILE A 223 -6.17 4.96 -2.00
CA ILE A 223 -6.79 3.64 -2.26
C ILE A 223 -8.05 3.90 -3.07
N THR A 224 -8.13 3.36 -4.26
CA THR A 224 -9.34 3.41 -5.07
C THR A 224 -9.89 2.00 -5.24
N CYS A 225 -11.16 1.80 -4.95
CA CYS A 225 -11.87 0.55 -5.15
C CYS A 225 -13.00 0.76 -6.15
N ASP A 226 -13.11 -0.11 -7.12
CA ASP A 226 -14.30 -0.20 -7.98
C ASP A 226 -15.41 -0.90 -7.21
N LEU A 227 -16.59 -0.31 -7.20
CA LEU A 227 -17.78 -0.89 -6.57
C LEU A 227 -18.53 -1.73 -7.59
N LEU A 228 -18.60 -3.03 -7.31
CA LEU A 228 -19.23 -4.03 -8.14
C LEU A 228 -20.56 -4.47 -7.52
N ALA A 229 -21.48 -4.92 -8.35
CA ALA A 229 -22.68 -5.60 -7.87
C ALA A 229 -22.33 -6.94 -7.23
N ASP A 230 -23.01 -7.29 -6.14
CA ASP A 230 -22.98 -8.62 -5.55
C ASP A 230 -23.93 -9.61 -6.30
N SER A 231 -24.20 -10.77 -5.71
CA SER A 231 -25.09 -11.79 -6.31
C SER A 231 -26.57 -11.37 -6.36
N ASP A 232 -26.93 -10.38 -5.58
CA ASP A 232 -28.30 -9.85 -5.46
C ASP A 232 -28.44 -8.46 -6.11
N ASP A 233 -27.46 -8.10 -6.97
CA ASP A 233 -27.35 -6.82 -7.68
C ASP A 233 -27.19 -5.58 -6.76
N ASN A 234 -26.80 -5.76 -5.49
CA ASN A 234 -26.52 -4.66 -4.58
C ASN A 234 -25.13 -4.09 -4.82
N ILE A 235 -25.02 -2.77 -4.87
CA ILE A 235 -23.74 -2.05 -4.98
C ILE A 235 -23.42 -1.36 -3.66
N LEU A 236 -24.36 -0.57 -3.14
CA LEU A 236 -24.15 0.33 -2.00
C LEU A 236 -25.42 0.48 -1.18
N ASP A 237 -25.28 0.39 0.14
CA ASP A 237 -26.30 0.80 1.10
C ASP A 237 -25.85 2.00 1.91
N LEU A 238 -26.79 2.89 2.16
CA LEU A 238 -26.64 4.06 3.02
C LEU A 238 -27.73 4.04 4.08
N VAL A 239 -27.35 3.98 5.35
CA VAL A 239 -28.28 3.84 6.46
C VAL A 239 -28.09 4.98 7.45
N LEU A 240 -29.13 5.76 7.67
CA LEU A 240 -29.22 6.74 8.74
C LEU A 240 -29.94 6.08 9.94
N ILE A 241 -29.35 6.20 11.12
CA ILE A 241 -29.93 5.65 12.35
C ILE A 241 -30.50 6.82 13.15
N GLU A 242 -31.82 6.84 13.29
CA GLU A 242 -32.54 7.75 14.19
C GLU A 242 -32.81 6.98 15.51
N GLU A 243 -32.33 7.50 16.63
CA GLU A 243 -32.65 6.96 17.97
C GLU A 243 -33.99 7.48 18.49
#